data_e985694f5fb60c2f8b28890b6578cd92
#
_entry.id   e985694f5fb60c2f8b28890b6578cd92
#
_cell.length_a   1.000
_cell.length_b   1.000
_cell.length_c   1.000
_cell.angle_alpha   90.00
_cell.angle_beta   90.00
_cell.angle_gamma   90.00
#
_symmetry.space_group_name_H-M   'P 1'
#
loop_
_entity.id
_entity.type
_entity.pdbx_description
1 polymer ?
#
loop_
_entity_poly.entity_id
_entity_poly.type
_entity_poly.pdbx_seq_one_letter_code
_entity_poly.pdbx_strand_id
1 'polypeptide(L)'
;MATLNILEWNINQRSSDTKNQDFLADEILDKNPDVVILVEFKGDANVQILENKLTEHYIYSYNGTPYDASKPNKTGNGVFVALNKSRFFNPTLENMIQERSTQKIEKENPNFLAIRAQLLSGKYITLVGMRIRIGGKNEVITERKEQLEYILESFKDDENIIIVGDFNNGPHWEKESAWNWEKIKKLISSKNFSTPYSPKGTSWKYATLDWIITKGVSVDKESSYNKLHWDFARHYEKEYFVDGYQVPEGYFIRNTPTYPDHAILTVEVKL
;
A
#
# COMPACT_ATOMS: atom_id res chain seq x y z
N MET A 1 24.92 0.49 -7.84
CA MET A 1 24.17 0.85 -6.64
C MET A 1 23.15 -0.25 -6.41
N ALA A 2 22.96 -0.69 -5.20
CA ALA A 2 21.92 -1.69 -4.93
C ALA A 2 20.54 -1.03 -5.05
N THR A 3 19.55 -1.77 -5.56
CA THR A 3 18.17 -1.30 -5.72
C THR A 3 17.20 -2.28 -5.07
N LEU A 4 16.01 -1.81 -4.74
CA LEU A 4 14.85 -2.60 -4.35
C LEU A 4 13.67 -2.31 -5.26
N ASN A 5 13.05 -3.37 -5.74
CA ASN A 5 11.81 -3.33 -6.50
C ASN A 5 10.63 -3.46 -5.53
N ILE A 6 9.84 -2.42 -5.43
CA ILE A 6 8.67 -2.35 -4.54
C ILE A 6 7.41 -2.52 -5.38
N LEU A 7 6.51 -3.37 -4.93
CA LEU A 7 5.15 -3.46 -5.44
C LEU A 7 4.19 -3.01 -4.35
N GLU A 8 3.33 -2.08 -4.67
CA GLU A 8 2.20 -1.68 -3.84
C GLU A 8 0.89 -1.90 -4.58
N TRP A 9 -0.14 -2.34 -3.86
CA TRP A 9 -1.46 -2.54 -4.43
C TRP A 9 -2.55 -2.39 -3.38
N ASN A 10 -3.46 -1.45 -3.61
CA ASN A 10 -4.72 -1.42 -2.88
C ASN A 10 -5.67 -2.47 -3.50
N ILE A 11 -5.92 -3.53 -2.76
CA ILE A 11 -6.69 -4.68 -3.24
C ILE A 11 -8.19 -4.61 -2.91
N ASN A 12 -8.65 -3.47 -2.41
CA ASN A 12 -10.06 -3.15 -2.18
C ASN A 12 -10.87 -4.27 -1.48
N GLN A 13 -10.48 -4.70 -0.30
CA GLN A 13 -11.16 -5.77 0.44
C GLN A 13 -12.21 -5.28 1.43
N ARG A 14 -12.73 -4.08 1.25
CA ARG A 14 -13.71 -3.49 2.18
C ARG A 14 -15.08 -4.09 2.12
N SER A 15 -15.48 -4.66 1.01
CA SER A 15 -16.81 -5.20 0.87
C SER A 15 -16.91 -6.59 1.49
N SER A 16 -18.09 -6.91 1.99
CA SER A 16 -18.38 -8.18 2.65
C SER A 16 -18.12 -9.40 1.78
N ASP A 17 -18.24 -9.23 0.47
CA ASP A 17 -18.09 -10.31 -0.51
C ASP A 17 -16.69 -10.42 -1.06
N THR A 18 -15.78 -9.54 -0.65
CA THR A 18 -14.42 -9.55 -1.14
C THR A 18 -13.62 -10.65 -0.49
N LYS A 19 -13.12 -11.51 -1.31
CA LYS A 19 -12.16 -12.55 -0.96
C LYS A 19 -10.86 -12.25 -1.68
N ASN A 20 -9.76 -12.69 -1.11
CA ASN A 20 -8.51 -12.68 -1.85
C ASN A 20 -8.72 -13.48 -3.13
N GLN A 21 -8.43 -12.86 -4.26
CA GLN A 21 -8.58 -13.51 -5.55
C GLN A 21 -7.38 -14.42 -5.79
N ASP A 22 -7.63 -15.57 -6.41
CA ASP A 22 -6.57 -16.55 -6.70
C ASP A 22 -5.43 -15.94 -7.52
N PHE A 23 -5.74 -14.98 -8.37
CA PHE A 23 -4.79 -14.32 -9.24
C PHE A 23 -3.88 -13.32 -8.54
N LEU A 24 -4.18 -12.86 -7.31
CA LEU A 24 -3.35 -11.86 -6.62
C LEU A 24 -1.89 -12.32 -6.49
N ALA A 25 -1.70 -13.57 -6.09
CA ALA A 25 -0.37 -14.12 -5.96
C ALA A 25 0.33 -14.27 -7.32
N ASP A 26 -0.40 -14.66 -8.36
CA ASP A 26 0.15 -14.82 -9.70
C ASP A 26 0.61 -13.48 -10.27
N GLU A 27 -0.18 -12.41 -10.07
CA GLU A 27 0.21 -11.05 -10.46
C GLU A 27 1.45 -10.56 -9.69
N ILE A 28 1.55 -10.86 -8.39
CA ILE A 28 2.72 -10.51 -7.59
C ILE A 28 3.96 -11.25 -8.10
N LEU A 29 3.84 -12.56 -8.30
CA LEU A 29 4.96 -13.40 -8.76
C LEU A 29 5.43 -13.01 -10.18
N ASP A 30 4.51 -12.66 -11.07
CA ASP A 30 4.84 -12.18 -12.42
C ASP A 30 5.67 -10.89 -12.42
N LYS A 31 5.37 -9.96 -11.52
CA LYS A 31 6.13 -8.71 -11.35
C LYS A 31 7.46 -8.90 -10.60
N ASN A 32 7.62 -10.02 -9.89
CA ASN A 32 8.81 -10.41 -9.15
C ASN A 32 9.43 -9.28 -8.30
N PRO A 33 8.67 -8.64 -7.42
CA PRO A 33 9.19 -7.56 -6.57
C PRO A 33 10.08 -8.08 -5.46
N ASP A 34 10.95 -7.22 -4.94
CA ASP A 34 11.72 -7.50 -3.73
C ASP A 34 10.87 -7.29 -2.46
N VAL A 35 9.91 -6.37 -2.53
CA VAL A 35 8.98 -6.03 -1.45
C VAL A 35 7.58 -5.93 -2.01
N VAL A 36 6.61 -6.56 -1.33
CA VAL A 36 5.18 -6.46 -1.63
C VAL A 36 4.49 -5.75 -0.49
N ILE A 37 3.66 -4.77 -0.81
CA ILE A 37 2.78 -4.10 0.15
C ILE A 37 1.37 -4.10 -0.42
N LEU A 38 0.46 -4.78 0.29
CA LEU A 38 -0.96 -4.76 -0.06
C LEU A 38 -1.71 -3.95 1.00
N VAL A 39 -2.53 -3.04 0.57
CA VAL A 39 -3.41 -2.25 1.45
C VAL A 39 -4.87 -2.60 1.21
N GLU A 40 -5.73 -2.24 2.14
CA GLU A 40 -7.09 -2.77 2.25
C GLU A 40 -7.12 -4.32 2.30
N PHE A 41 -6.09 -4.89 2.90
CA PHE A 41 -5.93 -6.33 3.05
C PHE A 41 -6.91 -6.88 4.11
N LYS A 42 -7.52 -8.01 3.80
CA LYS A 42 -8.43 -8.71 4.70
C LYS A 42 -7.91 -10.10 5.00
N GLY A 43 -7.56 -10.33 6.25
CA GLY A 43 -7.09 -11.63 6.72
C GLY A 43 -8.24 -12.62 6.90
N ASP A 44 -8.88 -13.04 5.81
CA ASP A 44 -9.95 -14.05 5.83
C ASP A 44 -9.46 -15.44 5.38
N ALA A 45 -10.37 -16.39 5.22
CA ALA A 45 -10.03 -17.76 4.86
C ALA A 45 -9.27 -17.90 3.52
N ASN A 46 -9.31 -16.88 2.65
CA ASN A 46 -8.61 -16.91 1.37
C ASN A 46 -7.17 -16.39 1.46
N VAL A 47 -6.76 -15.83 2.59
CA VAL A 47 -5.35 -15.54 2.87
C VAL A 47 -4.48 -16.75 2.61
N GLN A 48 -4.95 -17.93 2.98
CA GLN A 48 -4.21 -19.18 2.83
C GLN A 48 -3.84 -19.49 1.37
N ILE A 49 -4.64 -19.09 0.40
CA ILE A 49 -4.32 -19.25 -1.02
C ILE A 49 -3.12 -18.37 -1.39
N LEU A 50 -3.16 -17.10 -0.99
CA LEU A 50 -2.07 -16.16 -1.19
C LEU A 50 -0.80 -16.65 -0.46
N GLU A 51 -0.92 -17.03 0.79
CA GLU A 51 0.16 -17.54 1.62
C GLU A 51 0.84 -18.75 0.96
N ASN A 52 0.09 -19.74 0.57
CA ASN A 52 0.63 -20.98 -0.02
C ASN A 52 1.45 -20.70 -1.29
N LYS A 53 0.99 -19.76 -2.14
CA LYS A 53 1.69 -19.37 -3.37
C LYS A 53 2.94 -18.54 -3.10
N LEU A 54 2.90 -17.65 -2.11
CA LEU A 54 4.01 -16.73 -1.84
C LEU A 54 5.09 -17.32 -0.92
N THR A 55 4.77 -18.31 -0.09
CA THR A 55 5.67 -18.84 0.97
C THR A 55 7.00 -19.36 0.43
N GLU A 56 7.06 -19.86 -0.80
CA GLU A 56 8.32 -20.34 -1.38
C GLU A 56 9.33 -19.21 -1.52
N HIS A 57 8.89 -18.03 -1.99
CA HIS A 57 9.74 -16.91 -2.36
C HIS A 57 9.79 -15.81 -1.31
N TYR A 58 8.74 -15.67 -0.51
CA TYR A 58 8.56 -14.54 0.40
C TYR A 58 8.39 -15.00 1.86
N ILE A 59 8.82 -14.13 2.76
CA ILE A 59 8.34 -14.09 4.13
C ILE A 59 7.43 -12.90 4.28
N TYR A 60 6.34 -13.05 5.02
CA TYR A 60 5.31 -12.01 5.10
C TYR A 60 4.75 -11.84 6.51
N SER A 61 4.18 -10.68 6.73
CA SER A 61 3.35 -10.37 7.89
C SER A 61 2.17 -9.49 7.46
N TYR A 62 1.10 -9.54 8.20
CA TYR A 62 -0.03 -8.65 8.00
C TYR A 62 -0.66 -8.22 9.32
N ASN A 63 -1.28 -7.06 9.29
CA ASN A 63 -2.20 -6.62 10.32
C ASN A 63 -3.61 -6.62 9.73
N GLY A 64 -4.58 -6.73 10.57
CA GLY A 64 -5.98 -6.78 10.20
C GLY A 64 -6.68 -7.70 11.18
N THR A 65 -7.90 -7.36 11.52
CA THR A 65 -8.73 -8.28 12.28
C THR A 65 -9.14 -9.41 11.35
N PRO A 66 -8.95 -10.68 11.75
CA PRO A 66 -9.55 -11.80 11.03
C PRO A 66 -11.04 -11.51 10.84
N TYR A 67 -11.59 -11.98 9.75
CA TYR A 67 -13.02 -11.88 9.51
C TYR A 67 -13.78 -12.48 10.69
N ASP A 68 -14.48 -11.64 11.40
CA ASP A 68 -15.43 -12.04 12.45
C ASP A 68 -16.84 -11.96 11.87
N ALA A 69 -17.40 -13.10 11.53
CA ALA A 69 -18.75 -13.20 10.96
C ALA A 69 -19.83 -12.57 11.88
N SER A 70 -19.56 -12.48 13.20
CA SER A 70 -20.46 -11.81 14.16
C SER A 70 -20.36 -10.27 14.10
N LYS A 71 -19.31 -9.74 13.44
CA LYS A 71 -19.04 -8.31 13.33
C LYS A 71 -18.59 -7.91 11.92
N PRO A 72 -19.41 -8.16 10.89
CA PRO A 72 -19.02 -7.99 9.49
C PRO A 72 -18.56 -6.57 9.14
N ASN A 73 -18.99 -5.56 9.90
CA ASN A 73 -18.63 -4.16 9.69
C ASN A 73 -17.32 -3.73 10.40
N LYS A 74 -16.67 -4.64 11.14
CA LYS A 74 -15.42 -4.38 11.87
C LYS A 74 -14.20 -5.08 11.29
N THR A 75 -14.33 -5.68 10.14
CA THR A 75 -13.18 -6.23 9.42
C THR A 75 -12.32 -5.07 8.94
N GLY A 76 -11.18 -4.88 9.60
CA GLY A 76 -10.30 -3.78 9.32
C GLY A 76 -9.66 -3.88 7.94
N ASN A 77 -9.48 -2.75 7.31
CA ASN A 77 -8.61 -2.61 6.14
C ASN A 77 -7.16 -2.81 6.61
N GLY A 78 -6.66 -4.03 6.58
CA GLY A 78 -5.30 -4.34 6.99
C GLY A 78 -4.26 -3.96 5.96
N VAL A 79 -3.01 -4.13 6.35
CA VAL A 79 -1.84 -4.03 5.49
C VAL A 79 -1.10 -5.36 5.52
N PHE A 80 -0.69 -5.83 4.36
CA PHE A 80 0.16 -7.00 4.19
C PHE A 80 1.50 -6.54 3.65
N VAL A 81 2.60 -7.05 4.21
CA VAL A 81 3.97 -6.79 3.76
C VAL A 81 4.68 -8.10 3.57
N ALA A 82 5.27 -8.32 2.40
CA ALA A 82 6.11 -9.47 2.13
C ALA A 82 7.49 -9.06 1.61
N LEU A 83 8.50 -9.82 2.00
CA LEU A 83 9.91 -9.63 1.68
C LEU A 83 10.43 -10.83 0.91
N ASN A 84 11.06 -10.61 -0.24
CA ASN A 84 11.68 -11.67 -1.01
C ASN A 84 12.91 -12.22 -0.26
N LYS A 85 12.89 -13.51 0.05
CA LYS A 85 13.94 -14.21 0.82
C LYS A 85 15.32 -14.07 0.20
N SER A 86 15.41 -13.92 -1.12
CA SER A 86 16.68 -13.79 -1.83
C SER A 86 17.33 -12.41 -1.71
N ARG A 87 16.64 -11.42 -1.13
CA ARG A 87 17.10 -10.02 -1.05
C ARG A 87 17.45 -9.58 0.37
N PHE A 88 16.90 -10.28 1.36
CA PHE A 88 17.06 -9.92 2.76
C PHE A 88 17.89 -10.96 3.51
N PHE A 89 18.70 -10.50 4.45
CA PHE A 89 19.54 -11.36 5.26
C PHE A 89 18.71 -12.06 6.33
N ASN A 90 18.71 -13.40 6.31
CA ASN A 90 18.01 -14.23 7.28
C ASN A 90 16.63 -13.66 7.66
N PRO A 91 15.73 -13.45 6.68
CA PRO A 91 14.44 -12.82 6.93
C PRO A 91 13.54 -13.84 7.64
N THR A 92 13.50 -13.77 8.96
CA THR A 92 12.57 -14.54 9.79
C THR A 92 11.60 -13.60 10.47
N LEU A 93 10.40 -14.07 10.82
CA LEU A 93 9.42 -13.27 11.56
C LEU A 93 9.98 -12.78 12.91
N GLU A 94 10.90 -13.51 13.50
CA GLU A 94 11.58 -13.16 14.75
C GLU A 94 12.54 -11.98 14.56
N ASN A 95 13.16 -11.87 13.38
CA ASN A 95 14.07 -10.78 13.03
C ASN A 95 13.36 -9.56 12.44
N MET A 96 12.04 -9.65 12.19
CA MET A 96 11.23 -8.56 11.68
C MET A 96 10.55 -7.86 12.85
N ILE A 97 11.07 -6.68 13.20
CA ILE A 97 10.39 -5.83 14.18
C ILE A 97 9.13 -5.30 13.53
N GLN A 98 7.99 -5.72 14.07
CA GLN A 98 6.68 -5.24 13.64
C GLN A 98 6.23 -4.14 14.60
N GLU A 99 6.05 -2.95 14.08
CA GLU A 99 5.39 -1.88 14.82
C GLU A 99 3.96 -1.71 14.29
N ARG A 100 3.02 -1.84 15.20
CA ARG A 100 1.61 -1.57 14.94
C ARG A 100 1.24 -0.32 15.71
N SER A 101 0.36 0.49 15.16
CA SER A 101 -0.21 1.58 15.93
C SER A 101 -0.92 1.02 17.16
N THR A 102 -0.46 1.45 18.34
CA THR A 102 -1.08 1.14 19.63
C THR A 102 -1.89 2.30 20.17
N GLN A 103 -1.77 3.49 19.57
CA GLN A 103 -2.54 4.65 20.00
C GLN A 103 -3.98 4.57 19.48
N LYS A 104 -4.92 4.65 20.40
CA LYS A 104 -6.29 5.02 20.07
C LYS A 104 -6.34 6.52 19.79
N ILE A 105 -6.20 6.88 18.53
CA ILE A 105 -6.82 8.11 18.07
C ILE A 105 -8.31 7.80 18.10
N GLU A 106 -9.10 8.58 18.80
CA GLU A 106 -10.41 8.20 19.38
C GLU A 106 -11.43 7.50 18.47
N LYS A 107 -11.19 7.30 17.19
CA LYS A 107 -12.12 6.54 16.31
C LYS A 107 -11.48 5.57 15.34
N GLU A 108 -10.25 5.78 14.87
CA GLU A 108 -9.53 4.81 14.03
C GLU A 108 -8.02 4.98 14.18
N ASN A 109 -7.32 3.92 14.55
CA ASN A 109 -5.86 3.93 14.54
C ASN A 109 -5.35 4.14 13.11
N PRO A 110 -4.18 4.81 12.94
CA PRO A 110 -3.51 4.80 11.65
C PRO A 110 -3.35 3.36 11.16
N ASN A 111 -3.77 3.12 9.94
CA ASN A 111 -3.67 1.80 9.36
C ASN A 111 -2.32 1.64 8.69
N PHE A 112 -1.36 1.09 9.40
CA PHE A 112 -0.04 0.80 8.88
C PHE A 112 0.56 -0.48 9.47
N LEU A 113 1.49 -1.05 8.74
CA LEU A 113 2.39 -2.11 9.20
C LEU A 113 3.81 -1.72 8.82
N ALA A 114 4.69 -1.65 9.80
CA ALA A 114 6.11 -1.40 9.61
C ALA A 114 6.91 -2.69 9.84
N ILE A 115 7.87 -2.95 8.97
CA ILE A 115 8.82 -4.04 9.08
C ILE A 115 10.23 -3.48 8.94
N ARG A 116 11.10 -3.76 9.92
CA ARG A 116 12.52 -3.46 9.85
C ARG A 116 13.30 -4.72 9.49
N ALA A 117 14.05 -4.68 8.39
CA ALA A 117 14.77 -5.83 7.88
C ALA A 117 16.20 -5.46 7.46
N GLN A 118 17.09 -6.43 7.50
CA GLN A 118 18.46 -6.30 7.00
C GLN A 118 18.56 -6.83 5.57
N LEU A 119 19.12 -6.01 4.69
CA LEU A 119 19.46 -6.43 3.32
C LEU A 119 20.71 -7.35 3.31
N LEU A 120 20.90 -8.12 2.25
CA LEU A 120 22.11 -8.92 2.07
C LEU A 120 23.39 -8.07 2.07
N SER A 121 23.29 -6.79 1.73
CA SER A 121 24.40 -5.83 1.84
C SER A 121 24.78 -5.45 3.27
N GLY A 122 24.04 -5.93 4.28
CA GLY A 122 24.21 -5.55 5.68
C GLY A 122 23.43 -4.29 6.10
N LYS A 123 22.90 -3.52 5.16
CA LYS A 123 22.14 -2.28 5.45
C LYS A 123 20.76 -2.62 6.00
N TYR A 124 20.33 -1.90 7.02
CA TYR A 124 18.97 -1.99 7.54
C TYR A 124 18.04 -1.02 6.80
N ILE A 125 16.82 -1.46 6.59
CA ILE A 125 15.74 -0.68 6.00
C ILE A 125 14.44 -0.88 6.77
N THR A 126 13.69 0.20 6.93
CA THR A 126 12.33 0.17 7.47
C THR A 126 11.34 0.32 6.32
N LEU A 127 10.43 -0.61 6.22
CA LEU A 127 9.38 -0.66 5.19
C LEU A 127 8.04 -0.46 5.86
N VAL A 128 7.31 0.55 5.46
CA VAL A 128 6.00 0.89 6.02
C VAL A 128 4.94 0.86 4.92
N GLY A 129 4.05 -0.10 5.00
CA GLY A 129 2.80 -0.07 4.27
C GLY A 129 1.76 0.72 5.04
N MET A 130 1.03 1.61 4.38
CA MET A 130 0.02 2.41 5.06
C MET A 130 -1.22 2.70 4.22
N ARG A 131 -2.31 2.98 4.92
CA ARG A 131 -3.52 3.50 4.32
C ARG A 131 -4.09 4.61 5.19
N ILE A 132 -4.23 5.81 4.64
CA ILE A 132 -4.90 6.92 5.30
C ILE A 132 -6.42 6.79 5.09
N ARG A 133 -7.17 7.10 6.11
CA ARG A 133 -8.63 7.07 6.09
C ARG A 133 -9.21 7.95 4.97
N ILE A 134 -10.30 7.51 4.35
CA ILE A 134 -11.10 8.32 3.42
C ILE A 134 -12.19 9.11 4.16
N GLY A 135 -12.52 10.30 3.69
CA GLY A 135 -13.67 11.10 4.14
C GLY A 135 -13.43 12.59 4.05
N GLY A 136 -14.50 13.35 3.85
CA GLY A 136 -14.46 14.81 3.63
C GLY A 136 -15.07 15.65 4.76
N LYS A 137 -15.61 15.06 5.82
CA LYS A 137 -16.11 15.81 6.98
C LYS A 137 -14.94 16.37 7.79
N ASN A 138 -15.12 17.54 8.41
CA ASN A 138 -14.04 18.24 9.15
C ASN A 138 -13.36 17.36 10.20
N GLU A 139 -14.11 16.57 10.93
CA GLU A 139 -13.57 15.61 11.93
C GLU A 139 -12.62 14.59 11.26
N VAL A 140 -13.06 14.02 10.13
CA VAL A 140 -12.28 13.05 9.36
C VAL A 140 -11.04 13.68 8.75
N ILE A 141 -11.11 14.94 8.33
CA ILE A 141 -9.95 15.69 7.81
C ILE A 141 -8.87 15.83 8.89
N THR A 142 -9.27 16.13 10.11
CA THR A 142 -8.35 16.21 11.25
C THR A 142 -7.72 14.86 11.52
N GLU A 143 -8.52 13.80 11.61
CA GLU A 143 -8.04 12.44 11.81
C GLU A 143 -7.04 12.00 10.71
N ARG A 144 -7.28 12.34 9.45
CA ARG A 144 -6.38 12.01 8.33
C ARG A 144 -5.02 12.69 8.48
N LYS A 145 -5.02 13.95 8.90
CA LYS A 145 -3.78 14.68 9.20
C LYS A 145 -3.03 14.00 10.35
N GLU A 146 -3.71 13.71 11.44
CA GLU A 146 -3.14 13.09 12.63
C GLU A 146 -2.59 11.69 12.32
N GLN A 147 -3.26 10.90 11.48
CA GLN A 147 -2.79 9.61 11.03
C GLN A 147 -1.46 9.70 10.29
N LEU A 148 -1.36 10.59 9.31
CA LEU A 148 -0.11 10.78 8.58
C LEU A 148 0.99 11.34 9.48
N GLU A 149 0.68 12.33 10.30
CA GLU A 149 1.64 12.94 11.23
C GLU A 149 2.18 11.91 12.23
N TYR A 150 1.32 11.05 12.76
CA TYR A 150 1.71 9.96 13.64
C TYR A 150 2.69 8.99 12.97
N ILE A 151 2.41 8.55 11.74
CA ILE A 151 3.29 7.64 11.00
C ILE A 151 4.66 8.31 10.77
N LEU A 152 4.68 9.53 10.26
CA LEU A 152 5.92 10.26 9.99
C LEU A 152 6.74 10.50 11.27
N GLU A 153 6.08 10.81 12.39
CA GLU A 153 6.75 11.03 13.67
C GLU A 153 7.30 9.73 14.26
N SER A 154 6.58 8.62 14.13
CA SER A 154 7.02 7.30 14.62
C SER A 154 8.32 6.84 13.98
N PHE A 155 8.59 7.26 12.75
CA PHE A 155 9.77 6.83 11.97
C PHE A 155 10.74 7.94 11.63
N LYS A 156 10.63 9.10 12.28
CA LYS A 156 11.49 10.27 11.99
C LYS A 156 12.98 10.02 12.21
N ASP A 157 13.33 9.11 13.11
CA ASP A 157 14.71 8.80 13.48
C ASP A 157 15.29 7.62 12.69
N ASP A 158 14.49 6.94 11.87
CA ASP A 158 14.97 5.87 11.01
C ASP A 158 15.82 6.45 9.86
N GLU A 159 17.00 5.85 9.66
CA GLU A 159 17.96 6.34 8.66
C GLU A 159 17.54 6.00 7.22
N ASN A 160 17.05 4.76 7.01
CA ASN A 160 16.64 4.28 5.72
C ASN A 160 15.22 3.76 5.80
N ILE A 161 14.30 4.50 5.23
CA ILE A 161 12.88 4.16 5.30
C ILE A 161 12.18 4.38 3.97
N ILE A 162 11.26 3.47 3.69
CA ILE A 162 10.30 3.56 2.59
C ILE A 162 8.90 3.45 3.18
N ILE A 163 8.08 4.46 2.94
CA ILE A 163 6.66 4.47 3.28
C ILE A 163 5.88 4.49 1.97
N VAL A 164 5.01 3.52 1.77
CA VAL A 164 4.21 3.41 0.56
C VAL A 164 2.79 2.94 0.86
N GLY A 165 1.83 3.37 0.05
CA GLY A 165 0.44 2.96 0.16
C GLY A 165 -0.55 4.03 -0.26
N ASP A 166 -1.81 3.81 0.10
CA ASP A 166 -2.93 4.67 -0.24
C ASP A 166 -3.06 5.85 0.74
N PHE A 167 -2.69 7.03 0.25
CA PHE A 167 -2.84 8.29 1.00
C PHE A 167 -4.28 8.83 0.95
N ASN A 168 -5.14 8.25 0.12
CA ASN A 168 -6.48 8.74 -0.15
C ASN A 168 -6.51 10.25 -0.44
N ASN A 169 -5.44 10.77 -1.02
CA ASN A 169 -5.29 12.18 -1.38
C ASN A 169 -4.28 12.34 -2.53
N GLY A 170 -4.44 13.44 -3.27
CA GLY A 170 -3.58 13.75 -4.40
C GLY A 170 -3.85 15.13 -4.98
N PRO A 171 -3.14 15.53 -6.06
CA PRO A 171 -3.20 16.88 -6.64
C PRO A 171 -4.59 17.35 -7.09
N HIS A 172 -5.47 16.43 -7.47
CA HIS A 172 -6.81 16.81 -7.97
C HIS A 172 -7.77 17.27 -6.86
N TRP A 173 -7.41 17.11 -5.58
CA TRP A 173 -8.17 17.63 -4.44
C TRP A 173 -7.58 18.92 -3.85
N GLU A 174 -6.76 19.63 -4.59
CA GLU A 174 -6.03 20.81 -4.09
C GLU A 174 -6.93 21.96 -3.66
N LYS A 175 -8.13 22.08 -4.24
CA LYS A 175 -8.93 23.30 -4.13
C LYS A 175 -9.90 23.37 -2.96
N GLU A 176 -10.23 22.26 -2.31
CA GLU A 176 -11.47 22.22 -1.52
C GLU A 176 -11.32 21.84 -0.04
N SER A 177 -10.12 21.49 0.46
CA SER A 177 -10.04 21.00 1.82
C SER A 177 -9.03 21.72 2.69
N ALA A 178 -9.34 21.81 3.98
CA ALA A 178 -8.41 22.26 5.01
C ALA A 178 -7.14 21.40 5.06
N TRP A 179 -7.19 20.19 4.50
CA TRP A 179 -6.12 19.23 4.36
C TRP A 179 -5.94 18.88 2.88
N ASN A 180 -5.28 19.73 2.11
CA ASN A 180 -5.02 19.57 0.68
C ASN A 180 -3.61 18.99 0.44
N TRP A 181 -3.34 18.63 -0.83
CA TRP A 181 -2.09 18.02 -1.24
C TRP A 181 -0.85 18.85 -0.91
N GLU A 182 -0.91 20.17 -1.03
CA GLU A 182 0.21 21.04 -0.67
C GLU A 182 0.54 20.99 0.83
N LYS A 183 -0.47 20.91 1.69
CA LYS A 183 -0.27 20.76 3.14
C LYS A 183 0.32 19.40 3.49
N ILE A 184 -0.11 18.34 2.79
CA ILE A 184 0.47 17.00 2.92
C ILE A 184 1.95 17.01 2.55
N LYS A 185 2.32 17.58 1.40
CA LYS A 185 3.72 17.71 0.98
C LYS A 185 4.56 18.51 1.99
N LYS A 186 4.01 19.60 2.52
CA LYS A 186 4.70 20.39 3.55
C LYS A 186 4.93 19.60 4.83
N LEU A 187 3.95 18.82 5.29
CA LEU A 187 4.11 17.97 6.48
C LEU A 187 5.20 16.93 6.24
N ILE A 188 5.16 16.22 5.12
CA ILE A 188 6.16 15.21 4.74
C ILE A 188 7.56 15.82 4.73
N SER A 189 7.74 16.95 4.04
CA SER A 189 9.03 17.65 3.96
C SER A 189 9.52 18.15 5.32
N SER A 190 8.62 18.59 6.21
CA SER A 190 8.97 19.06 7.54
C SER A 190 9.56 17.98 8.45
N LYS A 191 9.35 16.71 8.09
CA LYS A 191 9.91 15.53 8.77
C LYS A 191 11.10 14.93 8.02
N ASN A 192 11.67 15.65 7.05
CA ASN A 192 12.84 15.25 6.25
C ASN A 192 12.61 14.01 5.37
N PHE A 193 11.36 13.74 4.98
CA PHE A 193 11.06 12.75 3.96
C PHE A 193 11.12 13.37 2.55
N SER A 194 11.32 12.51 1.54
CA SER A 194 11.33 12.90 0.14
C SER A 194 9.96 13.44 -0.31
N THR A 195 9.96 14.20 -1.39
CA THR A 195 8.70 14.54 -2.09
C THR A 195 7.98 13.26 -2.49
N PRO A 196 6.67 13.15 -2.24
CA PRO A 196 5.89 11.99 -2.68
C PRO A 196 6.03 11.73 -4.18
N TYR A 197 6.22 10.47 -4.54
CA TYR A 197 6.32 10.02 -5.91
C TYR A 197 5.23 8.99 -6.21
N SER A 198 4.63 9.10 -7.36
CA SER A 198 3.77 8.10 -8.00
C SER A 198 3.60 8.43 -9.48
N PRO A 199 3.50 7.44 -10.36
CA PRO A 199 2.91 7.64 -11.67
C PRO A 199 1.46 8.14 -11.54
N LYS A 200 0.94 8.81 -12.54
CA LYS A 200 -0.41 9.38 -12.50
C LYS A 200 -1.48 8.32 -12.71
N GLY A 201 -2.59 8.42 -11.97
CA GLY A 201 -3.79 7.63 -12.23
C GLY A 201 -3.77 6.26 -11.58
N THR A 202 -3.43 6.17 -10.30
CA THR A 202 -3.36 4.89 -9.57
C THR A 202 -4.73 4.29 -9.28
N SER A 203 -5.80 5.08 -9.26
CA SER A 203 -7.16 4.59 -9.06
C SER A 203 -7.99 4.65 -10.33
N TRP A 204 -9.06 3.86 -10.37
CA TRP A 204 -9.98 3.75 -11.51
C TRP A 204 -10.63 5.07 -11.96
N LYS A 205 -10.64 6.09 -11.11
CA LYS A 205 -11.07 7.46 -11.44
C LYS A 205 -9.94 8.36 -11.93
N TYR A 206 -8.82 7.80 -12.34
CA TYR A 206 -7.58 8.52 -12.68
C TYR A 206 -7.05 9.40 -11.55
N ALA A 207 -7.56 9.21 -10.34
CA ALA A 207 -6.98 9.85 -9.18
C ALA A 207 -5.63 9.18 -8.86
N THR A 208 -4.63 9.96 -8.50
CA THR A 208 -3.38 9.45 -7.96
C THR A 208 -3.50 9.45 -6.45
N LEU A 209 -3.68 8.28 -5.86
CA LEU A 209 -3.95 8.10 -4.44
C LEU A 209 -2.85 7.35 -3.72
N ASP A 210 -2.12 6.49 -4.45
CA ASP A 210 -1.06 5.65 -3.94
C ASP A 210 0.27 6.34 -4.17
N TRP A 211 1.06 6.46 -3.12
CA TRP A 211 2.29 7.23 -3.11
C TRP A 211 3.40 6.51 -2.37
N ILE A 212 4.63 6.78 -2.79
CA ILE A 212 5.84 6.40 -2.08
C ILE A 212 6.59 7.65 -1.60
N ILE A 213 7.05 7.63 -0.35
CA ILE A 213 7.98 8.59 0.21
C ILE A 213 9.15 7.85 0.85
N THR A 214 10.31 8.46 0.84
CA THR A 214 11.54 7.83 1.32
C THR A 214 12.37 8.79 2.18
N LYS A 215 13.27 8.23 2.99
CA LYS A 215 14.32 8.96 3.69
C LYS A 215 15.55 8.07 3.73
N GLY A 216 16.75 8.64 3.52
CA GLY A 216 18.02 7.91 3.45
C GLY A 216 18.21 7.02 2.20
N VAL A 217 17.15 6.83 1.44
CA VAL A 217 17.12 6.14 0.15
C VAL A 217 16.30 6.98 -0.83
N SER A 218 16.34 6.68 -2.12
CA SER A 218 15.65 7.51 -3.11
C SER A 218 14.96 6.67 -4.19
N VAL A 219 13.83 7.17 -4.70
CA VAL A 219 13.17 6.58 -5.87
C VAL A 219 14.05 6.82 -7.10
N ASP A 220 14.31 5.77 -7.86
CA ASP A 220 14.92 5.90 -9.20
C ASP A 220 13.84 6.28 -10.22
N LYS A 221 13.61 7.57 -10.38
CA LYS A 221 12.54 8.09 -11.25
C LYS A 221 12.69 7.72 -12.72
N GLU A 222 13.91 7.36 -13.15
CA GLU A 222 14.22 6.99 -14.53
C GLU A 222 14.09 5.47 -14.77
N SER A 223 13.83 4.70 -13.72
CA SER A 223 13.69 3.25 -13.84
C SER A 223 12.51 2.85 -14.71
N SER A 224 12.73 1.92 -15.61
CA SER A 224 11.69 1.28 -16.41
C SER A 224 10.73 0.40 -15.59
N TYR A 225 11.12 0.09 -14.37
CA TYR A 225 10.29 -0.65 -13.40
C TYR A 225 9.14 0.21 -12.83
N ASN A 226 9.29 1.55 -12.86
CA ASN A 226 8.28 2.47 -12.33
C ASN A 226 7.05 2.54 -13.23
N LYS A 227 6.04 1.75 -12.91
CA LYS A 227 4.84 1.62 -13.75
C LYS A 227 3.58 1.45 -12.93
N LEU A 228 2.46 1.70 -13.58
CA LEU A 228 1.14 1.26 -13.16
C LEU A 228 0.71 0.09 -14.03
N HIS A 229 0.29 -0.99 -13.40
CA HIS A 229 -0.18 -2.17 -14.12
C HIS A 229 -1.69 -2.35 -13.87
N TRP A 230 -2.42 -2.44 -14.97
CA TRP A 230 -3.84 -2.74 -15.02
C TRP A 230 -4.12 -4.09 -15.71
N ASP A 231 -3.06 -4.81 -16.08
CA ASP A 231 -3.13 -6.07 -16.83
C ASP A 231 -3.82 -7.20 -16.05
N PHE A 232 -3.89 -7.12 -14.72
CA PHE A 232 -4.72 -7.98 -13.91
C PHE A 232 -6.21 -7.91 -14.29
N ALA A 233 -6.64 -6.86 -14.97
CA ALA A 233 -8.02 -6.72 -15.47
C ALA A 233 -8.42 -7.84 -16.44
N ARG A 234 -7.45 -8.57 -17.02
CA ARG A 234 -7.71 -9.77 -17.83
C ARG A 234 -8.45 -10.89 -17.08
N HIS A 235 -8.39 -10.88 -15.76
CA HIS A 235 -9.09 -11.85 -14.92
C HIS A 235 -10.58 -11.53 -14.75
N TYR A 236 -11.01 -10.37 -15.24
CA TYR A 236 -12.39 -9.93 -15.13
C TYR A 236 -13.16 -10.22 -16.42
N GLU A 237 -14.46 -10.38 -16.29
CA GLU A 237 -15.33 -10.48 -17.45
C GLU A 237 -15.34 -9.17 -18.23
N LYS A 238 -15.34 -9.26 -19.57
CA LYS A 238 -15.25 -8.09 -20.46
C LYS A 238 -16.31 -7.01 -20.21
N GLU A 239 -17.46 -7.40 -19.71
CA GLU A 239 -18.55 -6.46 -19.40
C GLU A 239 -18.24 -5.49 -18.26
N TYR A 240 -17.17 -5.75 -17.51
CA TYR A 240 -16.74 -4.90 -16.40
C TYR A 240 -15.72 -3.84 -16.81
N PHE A 241 -15.20 -3.93 -18.02
CA PHE A 241 -14.22 -3.01 -18.55
C PHE A 241 -14.56 -2.57 -19.97
N VAL A 242 -14.65 -1.27 -20.17
CA VAL A 242 -14.71 -0.67 -21.51
C VAL A 242 -13.26 -0.37 -21.90
N ASP A 243 -12.79 -0.93 -23.02
CA ASP A 243 -11.45 -0.70 -23.59
C ASP A 243 -10.24 -1.27 -22.84
N GLY A 244 -10.29 -2.50 -22.41
CA GLY A 244 -9.08 -3.23 -22.00
C GLY A 244 -8.50 -2.82 -20.66
N TYR A 245 -7.19 -2.61 -20.57
CA TYR A 245 -6.45 -2.46 -19.32
C TYR A 245 -6.42 -1.06 -18.76
N GLN A 246 -6.72 -0.10 -19.57
CA GLN A 246 -6.92 1.24 -19.06
C GLN A 246 -8.35 1.25 -18.56
N VAL A 247 -8.50 1.33 -17.26
CA VAL A 247 -9.78 1.62 -16.68
C VAL A 247 -10.25 2.90 -17.37
N PRO A 248 -11.26 2.83 -18.24
CA PRO A 248 -11.63 3.95 -19.04
C PRO A 248 -12.14 5.05 -18.16
N GLU A 249 -11.97 6.27 -18.63
CA GLU A 249 -12.39 7.47 -17.96
C GLU A 249 -13.82 7.32 -17.40
N GLY A 250 -13.91 7.08 -16.10
CA GLY A 250 -15.16 7.10 -15.37
C GLY A 250 -16.05 5.85 -15.45
N TYR A 251 -15.59 4.75 -16.02
CA TYR A 251 -16.43 3.59 -16.19
C TYR A 251 -16.11 2.45 -15.25
N PHE A 252 -16.87 2.38 -14.17
CA PHE A 252 -16.98 1.21 -13.31
C PHE A 252 -18.44 0.83 -13.22
N ILE A 253 -18.80 -0.39 -13.64
CA ILE A 253 -20.17 -0.83 -13.53
C ILE A 253 -20.53 -0.99 -12.06
N ARG A 254 -21.53 -0.25 -11.63
CA ARG A 254 -22.01 -0.14 -10.25
C ARG A 254 -22.52 -1.44 -9.71
N ASN A 255 -22.22 -2.54 -9.90
CA ASN A 255 -22.74 -3.79 -9.31
C ASN A 255 -21.73 -4.93 -9.42
N THR A 256 -20.48 -4.62 -9.74
CA THR A 256 -19.45 -5.64 -9.73
C THR A 256 -19.06 -6.00 -8.31
N PRO A 257 -18.88 -7.27 -8.03
CA PRO A 257 -18.19 -7.67 -6.84
C PRO A 257 -16.80 -7.03 -6.86
N THR A 258 -16.40 -6.60 -5.78
CA THR A 258 -15.25 -5.91 -5.29
C THR A 258 -13.93 -6.46 -5.78
N TYR A 259 -13.58 -6.04 -6.94
CA TYR A 259 -12.23 -6.20 -7.48
C TYR A 259 -11.34 -5.04 -7.08
N PRO A 260 -10.01 -5.18 -7.11
CA PRO A 260 -9.11 -4.05 -6.94
C PRO A 260 -9.45 -2.94 -7.93
N ASP A 261 -9.71 -1.76 -7.41
CA ASP A 261 -10.02 -0.56 -8.18
C ASP A 261 -8.82 0.41 -8.26
N HIS A 262 -7.67 -0.06 -7.83
CA HIS A 262 -6.38 0.58 -7.97
C HIS A 262 -5.45 -0.27 -8.85
N ALA A 263 -4.57 0.40 -9.59
CA ALA A 263 -3.48 -0.24 -10.32
C ALA A 263 -2.47 -0.88 -9.37
N ILE A 264 -1.74 -1.87 -9.84
CA ILE A 264 -0.51 -2.29 -9.18
C ILE A 264 0.53 -1.21 -9.45
N LEU A 265 1.04 -0.60 -8.40
CA LEU A 265 2.15 0.35 -8.47
C LEU A 265 3.48 -0.39 -8.29
N THR A 266 4.36 -0.32 -9.27
CA THR A 266 5.74 -0.79 -9.12
C THR A 266 6.72 0.38 -9.13
N VAL A 267 7.69 0.36 -8.20
CA VAL A 267 8.69 1.44 -8.04
C VAL A 267 10.03 0.86 -7.67
N GLU A 268 11.09 1.33 -8.34
CA GLU A 268 12.48 1.02 -7.99
C GLU A 268 13.05 2.08 -7.05
N VAL A 269 13.68 1.63 -5.97
CA VAL A 269 14.34 2.48 -4.98
C VAL A 269 15.83 2.19 -4.96
N LYS A 270 16.67 3.25 -5.06
CA LYS A 270 18.13 3.21 -4.86
C LYS A 270 18.47 3.25 -3.37
N LEU A 271 19.35 2.32 -2.96
CA LEU A 271 19.76 2.13 -1.56
C LEU A 271 21.05 2.88 -1.22
#